data_ba9b94001d0516a0ea34e701733f4223
#
_entry.id   ba9b94001d0516a0ea34e701733f4223
#
_cell.length_a   1.000
_cell.length_b   1.000
_cell.length_c   1.000
_cell.angle_alpha   90.00
_cell.angle_beta   90.00
_cell.angle_gamma   90.00
#
_symmetry.space_group_name_H-M   'P 1'
#
loop_
_entity.id
_entity.type
_entity.pdbx_description
1 polymer ?
#
loop_
_entity_poly.entity_id
_entity_poly.type
_entity_poly.pdbx_seq_one_letter_code
_entity_poly.pdbx_strand_id
1 'polypeptide(L)'
;MRTPVYLLMLGLMLGTVAIVVRSGIFMRKNPGEPINAAMRIALAGVAYQWSEKDASLLARDFAGALETPGGARYYIRRPGTGTASPQAGQLVTIHYEGRFLSNGQKFDSSADHGGPYNFAVGRNQALSGWDEALLTMKKGERRTVVLPYWLAYGEKGLRNKVRGKQSVVFDLELVDFR
;
A
#
# COMPACT_ATOMS: atom_id res chain seq x y z
N MET A 1 3.35 39.23 39.63
CA MET A 1 4.17 37.98 39.75
C MET A 1 3.35 36.74 39.44
N ARG A 2 2.84 36.58 38.22
CA ARG A 2 2.01 35.42 37.80
C ARG A 2 2.49 34.72 36.52
N THR A 3 3.52 35.22 35.86
CA THR A 3 4.04 34.71 34.57
C THR A 3 4.84 33.41 34.66
N PRO A 4 5.65 33.04 35.69
CA PRO A 4 6.43 31.82 35.67
C PRO A 4 5.62 30.55 35.81
N VAL A 5 4.45 30.62 36.50
CA VAL A 5 3.59 29.42 36.69
C VAL A 5 2.93 28.98 35.38
N TYR A 6 2.50 29.93 34.53
CA TYR A 6 1.89 29.61 33.23
C TYR A 6 2.90 28.99 32.24
N LEU A 7 4.14 29.49 32.27
CA LEU A 7 5.21 28.93 31.42
C LEU A 7 5.57 27.49 31.85
N LEU A 8 5.56 27.22 33.15
CA LEU A 8 5.83 25.88 33.70
C LEU A 8 4.67 24.92 33.39
N MET A 9 3.43 25.38 33.50
CA MET A 9 2.23 24.60 33.10
C MET A 9 2.21 24.32 31.58
N LEU A 10 2.56 25.30 30.75
CA LEU A 10 2.60 25.15 29.31
C LEU A 10 3.70 24.15 28.90
N GLY A 11 4.87 24.22 29.53
CA GLY A 11 5.97 23.26 29.32
C GLY A 11 5.60 21.84 29.73
N LEU A 12 4.87 21.67 30.84
CA LEU A 12 4.39 20.36 31.30
C LEU A 12 3.34 19.79 30.33
N MET A 13 2.44 20.64 29.83
CA MET A 13 1.40 20.23 28.87
C MET A 13 1.98 19.84 27.51
N LEU A 14 2.96 20.59 27.01
CA LEU A 14 3.69 20.25 25.78
C LEU A 14 4.54 18.98 25.96
N GLY A 15 5.16 18.79 27.11
CA GLY A 15 5.91 17.58 27.45
C GLY A 15 5.03 16.31 27.49
N THR A 16 3.84 16.42 28.07
CA THR A 16 2.88 15.30 28.12
C THR A 16 2.32 14.96 26.74
N VAL A 17 2.03 15.95 25.90
CA VAL A 17 1.60 15.73 24.52
C VAL A 17 2.71 15.02 23.72
N ALA A 18 3.97 15.45 23.85
CA ALA A 18 5.10 14.82 23.19
C ALA A 18 5.34 13.37 23.64
N ILE A 19 5.17 13.07 24.94
CA ILE A 19 5.30 11.71 25.48
C ILE A 19 4.15 10.83 24.99
N VAL A 20 2.92 11.33 24.94
CA VAL A 20 1.75 10.61 24.47
C VAL A 20 1.85 10.28 22.99
N VAL A 21 2.32 11.23 22.15
CA VAL A 21 2.57 10.99 20.73
C VAL A 21 3.69 9.97 20.52
N ARG A 22 4.74 10.00 21.36
CA ARG A 22 5.88 9.08 21.26
C ARG A 22 5.59 7.67 21.80
N SER A 23 4.68 7.54 22.76
CA SER A 23 4.32 6.26 23.39
C SER A 23 3.29 5.45 22.58
N GLY A 24 2.74 6.01 21.51
CA GLY A 24 1.75 5.31 20.66
C GLY A 24 0.43 4.98 21.37
N ILE A 25 0.18 5.52 22.58
CA ILE A 25 -1.00 5.23 23.41
C ILE A 25 -2.30 5.66 22.71
N PHE A 26 -2.24 6.63 21.80
CA PHE A 26 -3.38 7.04 20.97
C PHE A 26 -3.50 6.28 19.64
N MET A 27 -2.57 5.37 19.32
CA MET A 27 -2.77 4.43 18.22
C MET A 27 -3.71 3.29 18.64
N ARG A 28 -4.90 3.61 19.12
CA ARG A 28 -5.98 2.64 19.09
C ARG A 28 -6.22 2.31 17.62
N LYS A 29 -5.94 1.05 17.27
CA LYS A 29 -6.47 0.44 16.07
C LYS A 29 -7.95 0.76 16.00
N ASN A 30 -8.31 1.77 15.23
CA ASN A 30 -9.71 2.02 14.92
C ASN A 30 -10.11 0.97 13.89
N PRO A 31 -10.92 -0.05 14.23
CA PRO A 31 -11.20 -1.16 13.31
C PRO A 31 -12.07 -0.74 12.12
N GLY A 32 -12.30 0.53 11.91
CA GLY A 32 -13.22 1.08 10.92
C GLY A 32 -12.67 2.06 9.90
N GLU A 33 -11.52 2.67 10.13
CA GLU A 33 -10.91 3.57 9.12
C GLU A 33 -9.69 2.91 8.50
N PRO A 34 -9.68 2.73 7.16
CA PRO A 34 -8.45 2.41 6.48
C PRO A 34 -7.51 3.58 6.70
N ILE A 35 -6.50 3.41 7.55
CA ILE A 35 -5.35 4.34 7.56
C ILE A 35 -4.77 4.23 6.18
N ASN A 36 -5.09 5.18 5.29
CA ASN A 36 -4.53 5.18 3.95
C ASN A 36 -2.99 5.25 4.07
N ALA A 37 -2.29 4.66 3.12
CA ALA A 37 -0.84 4.61 3.14
C ALA A 37 -0.22 6.02 3.25
N ALA A 38 -0.85 7.04 2.66
CA ALA A 38 -0.44 8.43 2.74
C ALA A 38 -0.46 8.97 4.20
N MET A 39 -1.44 8.59 5.00
CA MET A 39 -1.54 8.99 6.40
C MET A 39 -0.49 8.27 7.26
N ARG A 40 -0.15 7.00 6.96
CA ARG A 40 0.97 6.29 7.60
C ARG A 40 2.30 6.97 7.28
N ILE A 41 2.51 7.40 6.06
CA ILE A 41 3.69 8.12 5.60
C ILE A 41 3.82 9.47 6.32
N ALA A 42 2.73 10.24 6.42
CA ALA A 42 2.70 11.53 7.09
C ALA A 42 2.94 11.42 8.60
N LEU A 43 2.40 10.39 9.26
CA LEU A 43 2.55 10.16 10.70
C LEU A 43 3.90 9.56 11.08
N ALA A 44 4.55 8.82 10.20
CA ALA A 44 5.83 8.19 10.47
C ALA A 44 7.03 9.15 10.41
N GLY A 45 6.86 10.36 9.84
CA GLY A 45 7.97 11.32 9.66
C GLY A 45 9.13 10.79 8.81
N VAL A 46 9.00 9.56 8.30
CA VAL A 46 9.96 8.91 7.43
C VAL A 46 9.33 8.86 6.05
N ALA A 47 9.86 9.65 5.15
CA ALA A 47 9.48 9.54 3.74
C ALA A 47 9.92 8.16 3.24
N TYR A 48 8.97 7.24 3.07
CA TYR A 48 9.23 6.00 2.35
C TYR A 48 9.66 6.36 0.93
N GLN A 49 10.90 6.07 0.61
CA GLN A 49 11.46 6.36 -0.71
C GLN A 49 11.87 5.06 -1.39
N TRP A 50 11.71 5.04 -2.70
CA TRP A 50 12.27 3.99 -3.54
C TRP A 50 13.78 3.94 -3.34
N SER A 51 14.38 2.74 -3.29
CA SER A 51 15.83 2.62 -3.32
C SER A 51 16.37 3.22 -4.63
N GLU A 52 17.61 3.71 -4.64
CA GLU A 52 18.24 4.24 -5.86
C GLU A 52 18.17 3.23 -7.02
N LYS A 53 18.37 1.95 -6.71
CA LYS A 53 18.27 0.86 -7.68
C LYS A 53 16.85 0.74 -8.25
N ASP A 54 15.83 0.73 -7.38
CA ASP A 54 14.44 0.62 -7.81
C ASP A 54 13.99 1.87 -8.57
N ALA A 55 14.41 3.06 -8.13
CA ALA A 55 14.15 4.32 -8.83
C ALA A 55 14.73 4.32 -10.25
N SER A 56 15.94 3.77 -10.43
CA SER A 56 16.57 3.62 -11.74
C SER A 56 15.81 2.65 -12.64
N LEU A 57 15.33 1.52 -12.08
CA LEU A 57 14.49 0.57 -12.81
C LEU A 57 13.13 1.18 -13.20
N LEU A 58 12.52 1.95 -12.29
CA LEU A 58 11.28 2.66 -12.58
C LEU A 58 11.44 3.68 -13.71
N ALA A 59 12.51 4.46 -13.67
CA ALA A 59 12.80 5.45 -14.71
C ALA A 59 13.02 4.82 -16.09
N ARG A 60 13.66 3.63 -16.12
CA ARG A 60 13.96 2.91 -17.33
C ARG A 60 12.75 2.15 -17.90
N ASP A 61 12.09 1.35 -17.06
CA ASP A 61 11.13 0.33 -17.48
C ASP A 61 9.67 0.76 -17.25
N PHE A 62 9.45 1.77 -16.40
CA PHE A 62 8.13 2.25 -16.00
C PHE A 62 7.98 3.77 -16.13
N ALA A 63 8.70 4.38 -17.09
CA ALA A 63 8.59 5.80 -17.39
C ALA A 63 7.15 6.17 -17.81
N GLY A 64 6.55 7.19 -17.18
CA GLY A 64 5.17 7.61 -17.45
C GLY A 64 4.09 6.77 -16.75
N ALA A 65 4.45 5.85 -15.86
CA ALA A 65 3.48 5.17 -15.01
C ALA A 65 2.74 6.18 -14.11
N LEU A 66 1.44 5.96 -13.93
CA LEU A 66 0.63 6.70 -12.97
C LEU A 66 1.02 6.31 -11.54
N GLU A 67 0.75 7.19 -10.59
CA GLU A 67 1.11 6.97 -9.17
C GLU A 67 -0.13 6.90 -8.29
N THR A 68 -0.11 5.99 -7.31
CA THR A 68 -1.11 5.95 -6.24
C THR A 68 -0.69 6.83 -5.05
N PRO A 69 -1.62 7.20 -4.16
CA PRO A 69 -1.29 7.99 -2.97
C PRO A 69 -0.22 7.36 -2.05
N GLY A 70 -0.11 6.03 -2.03
CA GLY A 70 0.91 5.31 -1.26
C GLY A 70 2.27 5.17 -1.96
N GLY A 71 2.38 5.65 -3.20
CA GLY A 71 3.63 5.63 -3.97
C GLY A 71 3.81 4.40 -4.86
N ALA A 72 2.76 3.58 -5.07
CA ALA A 72 2.81 2.55 -6.09
C ALA A 72 2.74 3.17 -7.49
N ARG A 73 3.36 2.51 -8.47
CA ARG A 73 3.32 2.92 -9.87
C ARG A 73 2.47 1.95 -10.67
N TYR A 74 1.68 2.44 -11.66
CA TYR A 74 0.85 1.53 -12.44
C TYR A 74 0.61 1.97 -13.88
N TYR A 75 0.35 0.98 -14.74
CA TYR A 75 -0.19 1.15 -16.09
C TYR A 75 -1.50 0.42 -16.24
N ILE A 76 -2.47 1.03 -16.89
CA ILE A 76 -3.67 0.36 -17.38
C ILE A 76 -3.31 -0.38 -18.65
N ARG A 77 -3.30 -1.71 -18.61
CA ARG A 77 -2.99 -2.57 -19.77
C ARG A 77 -4.22 -2.84 -20.62
N ARG A 78 -5.36 -2.96 -19.97
CA ARG A 78 -6.66 -3.09 -20.61
C ARG A 78 -7.68 -2.34 -19.76
N PRO A 79 -8.41 -1.39 -20.32
CA PRO A 79 -9.47 -0.71 -19.58
C PRO A 79 -10.58 -1.69 -19.23
N GLY A 80 -11.22 -1.48 -18.11
CA GLY A 80 -12.41 -2.22 -17.69
C GLY A 80 -13.68 -1.66 -18.29
N THR A 81 -14.79 -2.27 -17.90
CA THR A 81 -16.14 -1.89 -18.35
C THR A 81 -16.90 -1.16 -17.25
N GLY A 82 -17.81 -0.28 -17.65
CA GLY A 82 -18.65 0.48 -16.72
C GLY A 82 -17.92 1.61 -16.00
N THR A 83 -18.63 2.24 -15.08
CA THR A 83 -18.14 3.41 -14.31
C THR A 83 -17.82 3.09 -12.87
N ALA A 84 -18.39 2.01 -12.32
CA ALA A 84 -18.23 1.62 -10.93
C ALA A 84 -16.87 1.00 -10.64
N SER A 85 -16.31 1.30 -9.47
CA SER A 85 -15.14 0.64 -8.87
C SER A 85 -15.54 0.00 -7.54
N PRO A 86 -14.81 -1.01 -7.06
CA PRO A 86 -15.05 -1.61 -5.75
C PRO A 86 -14.99 -0.58 -4.62
N GLN A 87 -15.82 -0.77 -3.61
CA GLN A 87 -15.77 -0.01 -2.36
C GLN A 87 -15.11 -0.83 -1.26
N ALA A 88 -14.52 -0.16 -0.27
CA ALA A 88 -13.89 -0.82 0.87
C ALA A 88 -14.87 -1.76 1.59
N GLY A 89 -14.48 -3.02 1.73
CA GLY A 89 -15.27 -4.10 2.33
C GLY A 89 -16.02 -4.97 1.33
N GLN A 90 -16.10 -4.57 0.06
CA GLN A 90 -16.68 -5.44 -0.96
C GLN A 90 -15.75 -6.61 -1.30
N LEU A 91 -16.35 -7.75 -1.62
CA LEU A 91 -15.63 -8.93 -2.07
C LEU A 91 -15.18 -8.71 -3.52
N VAL A 92 -13.88 -8.76 -3.76
CA VAL A 92 -13.29 -8.72 -5.10
C VAL A 92 -12.81 -10.09 -5.52
N THR A 93 -12.90 -10.38 -6.81
CA THR A 93 -12.36 -11.57 -7.48
C THR A 93 -11.29 -11.10 -8.45
N ILE A 94 -10.06 -11.55 -8.27
CA ILE A 94 -8.92 -11.12 -9.09
C ILE A 94 -8.12 -12.30 -9.64
N HIS A 95 -7.53 -12.10 -10.82
CA HIS A 95 -6.34 -12.83 -11.22
C HIS A 95 -5.11 -11.97 -10.98
N TYR A 96 -4.00 -12.61 -10.61
CA TYR A 96 -2.72 -11.93 -10.42
C TYR A 96 -1.54 -12.80 -10.83
N GLU A 97 -0.46 -12.15 -11.23
CA GLU A 97 0.88 -12.71 -11.34
C GLU A 97 1.88 -11.75 -10.72
N GLY A 98 2.68 -12.25 -9.78
CA GLY A 98 3.70 -11.50 -9.04
C GLY A 98 5.11 -11.84 -9.49
N ARG A 99 5.91 -10.80 -9.78
CA ARG A 99 7.31 -10.86 -10.19
C ARG A 99 8.16 -9.91 -9.36
N PHE A 100 9.44 -10.21 -9.22
CA PHE A 100 10.39 -9.28 -8.61
C PHE A 100 10.71 -8.13 -9.57
N LEU A 101 10.69 -6.88 -9.06
CA LEU A 101 11.09 -5.72 -9.86
C LEU A 101 12.54 -5.84 -10.33
N SER A 102 13.41 -6.43 -9.52
CA SER A 102 14.86 -6.48 -9.75
C SER A 102 15.30 -7.35 -10.94
N ASN A 103 14.54 -8.39 -11.28
CA ASN A 103 14.93 -9.37 -12.30
C ASN A 103 13.76 -9.95 -13.10
N GLY A 104 12.52 -9.55 -12.82
CA GLY A 104 11.33 -10.04 -13.51
C GLY A 104 10.94 -11.49 -13.20
N GLN A 105 11.66 -12.17 -12.31
CA GLN A 105 11.35 -13.57 -11.96
C GLN A 105 10.00 -13.66 -11.25
N LYS A 106 9.13 -14.55 -11.75
CA LYS A 106 7.84 -14.87 -11.12
C LYS A 106 8.09 -15.55 -9.77
N PHE A 107 7.32 -15.16 -8.75
CA PHE A 107 7.35 -15.80 -7.44
C PHE A 107 5.99 -16.34 -7.00
N ASP A 108 4.89 -15.85 -7.61
CA ASP A 108 3.53 -16.29 -7.25
C ASP A 108 2.53 -15.91 -8.34
N SER A 109 1.42 -16.68 -8.44
CA SER A 109 0.25 -16.29 -9.25
C SER A 109 -1.01 -16.97 -8.77
N SER A 110 -2.17 -16.42 -9.09
CA SER A 110 -3.46 -17.04 -8.82
C SER A 110 -3.62 -18.40 -9.52
N ALA A 111 -3.03 -18.57 -10.68
CA ALA A 111 -3.05 -19.83 -11.41
C ALA A 111 -2.33 -20.97 -10.65
N ASP A 112 -1.26 -20.66 -9.92
CA ASP A 112 -0.52 -21.62 -9.11
C ASP A 112 -1.35 -22.13 -7.90
N HIS A 113 -2.46 -21.43 -7.58
CA HIS A 113 -3.40 -21.76 -6.51
C HIS A 113 -4.76 -22.26 -7.02
N GLY A 114 -4.84 -22.62 -8.29
CA GLY A 114 -6.03 -23.25 -8.90
C GLY A 114 -7.10 -22.30 -9.39
N GLY A 115 -6.87 -20.98 -9.39
CA GLY A 115 -7.83 -20.03 -9.95
C GLY A 115 -7.80 -18.65 -9.31
N PRO A 116 -8.85 -17.84 -9.50
CA PRO A 116 -8.91 -16.47 -9.02
C PRO A 116 -8.90 -16.38 -7.49
N TYR A 117 -8.31 -15.33 -6.97
CA TYR A 117 -8.25 -15.03 -5.54
C TYR A 117 -9.38 -14.09 -5.13
N ASN A 118 -10.04 -14.41 -4.00
CA ASN A 118 -11.16 -13.65 -3.48
C ASN A 118 -10.81 -13.07 -2.10
N PHE A 119 -11.09 -11.78 -1.87
CA PHE A 119 -10.94 -11.15 -0.57
C PHE A 119 -11.75 -9.85 -0.47
N ALA A 120 -11.94 -9.34 0.76
CA ALA A 120 -12.60 -8.05 0.97
C ALA A 120 -11.57 -6.91 0.82
N VAL A 121 -11.71 -6.11 -0.26
CA VAL A 121 -10.79 -5.00 -0.57
C VAL A 121 -10.85 -3.89 0.49
N GLY A 122 -9.70 -3.24 0.76
CA GLY A 122 -9.61 -2.16 1.74
C GLY A 122 -9.75 -2.61 3.19
N ARG A 123 -9.58 -3.90 3.50
CA ARG A 123 -9.67 -4.48 4.83
C ARG A 123 -8.34 -5.09 5.31
N ASN A 124 -7.24 -4.77 4.65
CA ASN A 124 -5.91 -5.35 4.95
C ASN A 124 -5.89 -6.89 4.91
N GLN A 125 -6.72 -7.51 4.09
CA GLN A 125 -6.72 -8.95 3.85
C GLN A 125 -5.70 -9.36 2.79
N ALA A 126 -5.24 -8.41 1.99
CA ALA A 126 -4.21 -8.55 0.99
C ALA A 126 -3.15 -7.45 1.12
N LEU A 127 -2.29 -7.28 0.11
CA LEU A 127 -1.29 -6.23 0.10
C LEU A 127 -1.93 -4.85 0.05
N SER A 128 -1.42 -3.90 0.83
CA SER A 128 -1.95 -2.52 0.85
C SER A 128 -1.92 -1.87 -0.54
N GLY A 129 -0.89 -2.17 -1.35
CA GLY A 129 -0.82 -1.68 -2.72
C GLY A 129 -1.88 -2.30 -3.66
N TRP A 130 -2.36 -3.51 -3.36
CA TRP A 130 -3.51 -4.08 -4.08
C TRP A 130 -4.80 -3.36 -3.70
N ASP A 131 -5.00 -3.08 -2.41
CA ASP A 131 -6.16 -2.31 -1.95
C ASP A 131 -6.24 -0.96 -2.67
N GLU A 132 -5.12 -0.21 -2.74
CA GLU A 132 -5.06 1.07 -3.45
C GLU A 132 -5.37 0.96 -4.95
N ALA A 133 -4.83 -0.05 -5.62
CA ALA A 133 -5.05 -0.24 -7.04
C ALA A 133 -6.51 -0.65 -7.33
N LEU A 134 -7.02 -1.67 -6.63
CA LEU A 134 -8.32 -2.26 -6.88
C LEU A 134 -9.49 -1.32 -6.58
N LEU A 135 -9.37 -0.45 -5.56
CA LEU A 135 -10.39 0.57 -5.24
C LEU A 135 -10.60 1.59 -6.37
N THR A 136 -9.70 1.65 -7.35
CA THR A 136 -9.81 2.54 -8.51
C THR A 136 -9.98 1.79 -9.83
N MET A 137 -9.87 0.45 -9.84
CA MET A 137 -10.05 -0.38 -11.03
C MET A 137 -11.54 -0.57 -11.36
N LYS A 138 -11.80 -0.85 -12.63
CA LYS A 138 -13.12 -1.23 -13.14
C LYS A 138 -13.19 -2.73 -13.39
N LYS A 139 -14.40 -3.29 -13.41
CA LYS A 139 -14.61 -4.71 -13.77
C LYS A 139 -13.98 -5.01 -15.13
N GLY A 140 -13.21 -6.09 -15.21
CA GLY A 140 -12.49 -6.54 -16.39
C GLY A 140 -11.20 -5.76 -16.69
N GLU A 141 -10.85 -4.77 -15.87
CA GLU A 141 -9.62 -3.99 -16.04
C GLU A 141 -8.39 -4.82 -15.71
N ARG A 142 -7.32 -4.62 -16.49
CA ARG A 142 -6.00 -5.18 -16.21
C ARG A 142 -5.00 -4.05 -15.99
N ARG A 143 -4.23 -4.16 -14.91
CA ARG A 143 -3.13 -3.24 -14.57
C ARG A 143 -1.84 -4.00 -14.32
N THR A 144 -0.72 -3.42 -14.77
CA THR A 144 0.59 -3.73 -14.19
C THR A 144 0.84 -2.72 -13.07
N VAL A 145 1.06 -3.21 -11.85
CA VAL A 145 1.27 -2.38 -10.66
C VAL A 145 2.63 -2.71 -10.05
N VAL A 146 3.47 -1.69 -9.91
CA VAL A 146 4.77 -1.82 -9.24
C VAL A 146 4.61 -1.35 -7.81
N LEU A 147 4.82 -2.27 -6.87
CA LEU A 147 4.68 -2.01 -5.45
C LEU A 147 6.04 -1.86 -4.79
N PRO A 148 6.29 -0.73 -4.12
CA PRO A 148 7.40 -0.64 -3.20
C PRO A 148 7.20 -1.61 -2.03
N TYR A 149 8.29 -1.99 -1.37
CA TYR A 149 8.23 -2.97 -0.29
C TYR A 149 7.24 -2.61 0.82
N TRP A 150 7.05 -1.33 1.13
CA TRP A 150 6.13 -0.88 2.19
C TRP A 150 4.63 -1.03 1.85
N LEU A 151 4.29 -1.13 0.57
CA LEU A 151 2.95 -1.45 0.08
C LEU A 151 2.79 -2.94 -0.28
N ALA A 152 3.85 -3.72 -0.14
CA ALA A 152 3.91 -5.14 -0.44
C ALA A 152 4.20 -5.95 0.84
N TYR A 153 5.35 -6.60 0.92
CA TYR A 153 5.69 -7.54 2.00
C TYR A 153 6.50 -6.91 3.14
N GLY A 154 6.75 -5.60 3.10
CA GLY A 154 7.40 -4.85 4.16
C GLY A 154 8.87 -5.16 4.37
N GLU A 155 9.37 -4.82 5.55
CA GLU A 155 10.77 -5.02 5.94
C GLU A 155 11.16 -6.47 6.15
N LYS A 156 10.20 -7.32 6.53
CA LYS A 156 10.41 -8.74 6.83
C LYS A 156 10.32 -9.63 5.60
N GLY A 157 9.60 -9.19 4.55
CA GLY A 157 9.30 -10.00 3.39
C GLY A 157 8.27 -11.11 3.65
N LEU A 158 8.20 -12.08 2.75
CA LEU A 158 7.39 -13.30 2.85
C LEU A 158 8.32 -14.50 2.93
N ARG A 159 8.23 -15.25 4.03
CA ARG A 159 9.10 -16.40 4.31
C ARG A 159 9.21 -17.33 3.10
N ASN A 160 10.44 -17.66 2.73
CA ASN A 160 10.82 -18.55 1.61
C ASN A 160 10.40 -18.10 0.20
N LYS A 161 9.72 -16.93 0.05
CA LYS A 161 9.28 -16.44 -1.27
C LYS A 161 9.84 -15.06 -1.61
N VAL A 162 9.69 -14.07 -0.71
CA VAL A 162 10.08 -12.68 -0.97
C VAL A 162 10.97 -12.18 0.16
N ARG A 163 12.13 -11.63 -0.19
CA ARG A 163 13.05 -11.04 0.80
C ARG A 163 12.47 -9.74 1.36
N GLY A 164 12.92 -9.37 2.58
CA GLY A 164 12.58 -8.08 3.14
C GLY A 164 13.06 -6.92 2.27
N LYS A 165 12.31 -5.82 2.28
CA LYS A 165 12.59 -4.60 1.50
C LYS A 165 12.66 -4.82 0.00
N GLN A 166 11.99 -5.82 -0.52
CA GLN A 166 11.99 -6.14 -1.94
C GLN A 166 10.73 -5.58 -2.62
N SER A 167 10.94 -4.76 -3.65
CA SER A 167 9.88 -4.24 -4.49
C SER A 167 9.45 -5.27 -5.52
N VAL A 168 8.17 -5.28 -5.83
CA VAL A 168 7.54 -6.30 -6.68
C VAL A 168 6.66 -5.68 -7.75
N VAL A 169 6.41 -6.43 -8.80
CA VAL A 169 5.50 -6.07 -9.89
C VAL A 169 4.36 -7.08 -9.92
N PHE A 170 3.14 -6.60 -9.99
CA PHE A 170 1.97 -7.44 -10.18
C PHE A 170 1.23 -7.08 -11.45
N ASP A 171 0.89 -8.07 -12.25
CA ASP A 171 -0.18 -7.94 -13.23
C ASP A 171 -1.47 -8.36 -12.54
N LEU A 172 -2.41 -7.42 -12.41
CA LEU A 172 -3.71 -7.61 -11.76
C LEU A 172 -4.82 -7.54 -12.80
N GLU A 173 -5.78 -8.44 -12.70
CA GLU A 173 -7.05 -8.36 -13.42
C GLU A 173 -8.21 -8.40 -12.42
N LEU A 174 -9.03 -7.35 -12.40
CA LEU A 174 -10.27 -7.32 -11.61
C LEU A 174 -11.37 -8.04 -12.39
N VAL A 175 -11.65 -9.28 -12.03
CA VAL A 175 -12.66 -10.10 -12.71
C VAL A 175 -14.06 -9.66 -12.34
N ASP A 176 -14.32 -9.51 -11.04
CA ASP A 176 -15.64 -9.13 -10.52
C ASP A 176 -15.54 -8.52 -9.12
N PHE A 177 -16.64 -7.86 -8.68
CA PHE A 177 -16.79 -7.40 -7.29
C PHE A 177 -18.26 -7.30 -6.89
N ARG A 178 -18.56 -7.47 -5.60
CA ARG A 178 -19.92 -7.43 -5.04
C ARG A 178 -19.92 -7.04 -3.57
#